data_63b98c3e71b77c1248fe4b06a225b61e
#
_entry.id   63b98c3e71b77c1248fe4b06a225b61e
#
_cell.length_a   1.000
_cell.length_b   1.000
_cell.length_c   1.000
_cell.angle_alpha   90.00
_cell.angle_beta   90.00
_cell.angle_gamma   90.00
#
_symmetry.space_group_name_H-M   'P 1'
#
loop_
_entity.id
_entity.type
_entity.pdbx_description
1 polymer ?
#
loop_
_entity_poly.entity_id
_entity_poly.type
_entity_poly.pdbx_seq_one_letter_code
_entity_poly.pdbx_strand_id
1 'polypeptide(L)'
;MMTFKKIACLLLAVIGLHNSPPVYGQQPGGADSPRIINIVNFIRQTDYRLANSDSLLFDAVQEQIKLVNQYGFPATFLFQYDALINPAYQQLMKTQLNERCEIGAWWEITQPHVEAAGIKWRGEHAWVSHANIAFTTGYTPEEREKLVDVYMAKFKEIYGRYPQSVASWFIDSHTLGYMYDHYGIVASANCKDQVGTDGYTLWGGYWNQAYYPSRKNAYLPAQHADNQIPVPIFRMLGSDPIYQYDTGLGRSRQGVISLEPVYPASGGDKKWVSYFLESLVNQPNLAFSYAQAGQENSFTWAAMGEGLRMQFELFDSLKRAQKIRLETLGHSGAWFKEQFPVTPATAVTAL
;
A
#
# COMPACT_ATOMS: atom_id res chain seq x y z
N MET A 1 -25.93 -41.07 -75.99
CA MET A 1 -25.73 -39.60 -76.07
C MET A 1 -25.99 -39.00 -74.70
N MET A 2 -24.97 -38.85 -73.93
CA MET A 2 -25.06 -38.40 -72.51
C MET A 2 -24.54 -36.96 -72.39
N THR A 3 -25.42 -36.07 -71.96
CA THR A 3 -25.11 -34.64 -71.75
C THR A 3 -24.59 -34.43 -70.33
N PHE A 4 -23.34 -33.96 -70.20
CA PHE A 4 -22.77 -33.56 -68.96
C PHE A 4 -23.28 -32.17 -68.49
N LYS A 5 -23.90 -32.09 -67.31
CA LYS A 5 -24.22 -30.85 -66.65
C LYS A 5 -23.00 -30.44 -65.76
N LYS A 6 -22.46 -29.27 -66.03
CA LYS A 6 -21.44 -28.64 -65.19
C LYS A 6 -22.09 -28.06 -63.94
N ILE A 7 -21.65 -28.53 -62.76
CA ILE A 7 -22.01 -27.95 -61.49
C ILE A 7 -20.88 -26.97 -61.14
N ALA A 8 -21.18 -25.67 -61.06
CA ALA A 8 -20.29 -24.66 -60.58
C ALA A 8 -20.41 -24.59 -59.03
N CYS A 9 -19.36 -24.97 -58.32
CA CYS A 9 -19.25 -24.72 -56.87
C CYS A 9 -18.83 -23.27 -56.63
N LEU A 10 -19.71 -22.48 -56.03
CA LEU A 10 -19.42 -21.15 -55.51
C LEU A 10 -18.77 -21.33 -54.16
N LEU A 11 -17.47 -21.08 -54.04
CA LEU A 11 -16.78 -20.95 -52.75
C LEU A 11 -17.06 -19.56 -52.17
N LEU A 12 -17.94 -19.51 -51.16
CA LEU A 12 -18.07 -18.33 -50.30
C LEU A 12 -16.89 -18.31 -49.31
N ALA A 13 -15.92 -17.43 -49.53
CA ALA A 13 -14.90 -17.11 -48.56
C ALA A 13 -15.52 -16.23 -47.47
N VAL A 14 -15.83 -16.82 -46.31
CA VAL A 14 -16.17 -16.07 -45.10
C VAL A 14 -14.88 -15.48 -44.57
N ILE A 15 -14.65 -14.21 -44.85
CA ILE A 15 -13.62 -13.42 -44.17
C ILE A 15 -14.12 -13.15 -42.76
N GLY A 16 -13.74 -14.00 -41.83
CA GLY A 16 -13.92 -13.75 -40.41
C GLY A 16 -13.06 -12.58 -40.00
N LEU A 17 -13.66 -11.40 -39.83
CA LEU A 17 -13.06 -10.30 -39.13
C LEU A 17 -12.85 -10.74 -37.68
N HIS A 18 -11.67 -11.23 -37.36
CA HIS A 18 -11.21 -11.37 -35.99
C HIS A 18 -11.05 -9.97 -35.46
N ASN A 19 -12.04 -9.48 -34.74
CA ASN A 19 -11.87 -8.37 -33.81
C ASN A 19 -10.94 -8.87 -32.69
N SER A 20 -9.63 -8.82 -32.91
CA SER A 20 -8.68 -8.90 -31.83
C SER A 20 -8.97 -7.72 -30.91
N PRO A 21 -9.17 -7.94 -29.59
CA PRO A 21 -9.29 -6.81 -28.67
C PRO A 21 -8.06 -5.93 -28.86
N PRO A 22 -8.19 -4.60 -28.72
CA PRO A 22 -7.06 -3.72 -28.86
C PRO A 22 -5.99 -4.18 -27.87
N VAL A 23 -4.83 -4.57 -28.37
CA VAL A 23 -3.64 -4.70 -27.56
C VAL A 23 -3.38 -3.27 -27.08
N TYR A 24 -3.74 -2.98 -25.83
CA TYR A 24 -3.36 -1.73 -25.18
C TYR A 24 -1.82 -1.74 -25.16
N GLY A 25 -1.26 -1.10 -26.16
CA GLY A 25 0.17 -0.93 -26.28
C GLY A 25 0.61 -0.19 -25.02
N GLN A 26 1.49 -0.83 -24.26
CA GLN A 26 2.25 -0.15 -23.24
C GLN A 26 2.80 1.13 -23.85
N GLN A 27 2.49 2.27 -23.24
CA GLN A 27 3.34 3.43 -23.45
C GLN A 27 4.68 3.08 -22.78
N PRO A 28 5.78 3.00 -23.52
CA PRO A 28 7.08 2.83 -22.91
C PRO A 28 7.24 3.94 -21.88
N GLY A 29 7.69 3.61 -20.67
CA GLY A 29 8.10 4.61 -19.71
C GLY A 29 9.12 5.52 -20.36
N GLY A 30 8.73 6.75 -20.66
CA GLY A 30 9.63 7.78 -21.17
C GLY A 30 10.34 8.50 -20.04
N ALA A 31 11.22 9.43 -20.36
CA ALA A 31 11.83 10.34 -19.38
C ALA A 31 10.80 11.05 -18.48
N ASP A 32 9.55 11.11 -18.92
CA ASP A 32 8.41 11.74 -18.24
C ASP A 32 7.57 10.79 -17.37
N SER A 33 7.95 9.50 -17.25
CA SER A 33 7.25 8.57 -16.35
C SER A 33 7.26 9.08 -14.92
N PRO A 34 6.10 9.16 -14.24
CA PRO A 34 6.05 9.71 -12.90
C PRO A 34 6.79 8.82 -11.90
N ARG A 35 7.48 9.49 -10.98
CA ARG A 35 8.23 8.88 -9.88
C ARG A 35 7.57 9.30 -8.60
N ILE A 36 6.76 8.40 -8.05
CA ILE A 36 5.84 8.71 -6.95
C ILE A 36 6.43 8.20 -5.64
N ILE A 37 6.42 9.07 -4.62
CA ILE A 37 6.67 8.67 -3.24
C ILE A 37 5.44 9.00 -2.42
N ASN A 38 4.88 7.99 -1.76
CA ASN A 38 3.89 8.20 -0.72
C ASN A 38 4.56 8.14 0.66
N ILE A 39 4.28 9.14 1.51
CA ILE A 39 4.64 9.12 2.92
C ILE A 39 3.42 8.55 3.65
N VAL A 40 3.54 7.30 4.15
CA VAL A 40 2.45 6.57 4.79
C VAL A 40 2.84 6.29 6.23
N ASN A 41 2.11 6.89 7.16
CA ASN A 41 2.27 6.67 8.60
C ASN A 41 1.05 5.90 9.09
N PHE A 42 1.25 4.76 9.71
CA PHE A 42 0.14 4.02 10.30
C PHE A 42 0.18 4.10 11.82
N ILE A 43 -1.01 4.19 12.41
CA ILE A 43 -1.19 4.64 13.78
C ILE A 43 -1.88 3.56 14.58
N ARG A 44 -1.17 3.07 15.58
CA ARG A 44 -1.66 2.20 16.64
C ARG A 44 -1.94 3.02 17.90
N GLN A 45 -2.95 2.63 18.66
CA GLN A 45 -3.23 3.19 19.98
C GLN A 45 -2.25 2.67 21.02
N THR A 46 -1.94 1.38 20.95
CA THR A 46 -1.15 0.68 21.97
C THR A 46 -0.20 -0.35 21.34
N ASP A 47 0.87 -0.64 22.05
CA ASP A 47 1.76 -1.76 21.77
C ASP A 47 2.16 -2.39 23.10
N TYR A 48 1.68 -3.61 23.37
CA TYR A 48 1.91 -4.33 24.63
C TYR A 48 3.39 -4.59 24.93
N ARG A 49 4.27 -4.45 23.93
CA ARG A 49 5.72 -4.62 24.06
C ARG A 49 6.42 -3.39 24.64
N LEU A 50 5.72 -2.25 24.71
CA LEU A 50 6.26 -0.98 25.16
C LEU A 50 5.60 -0.53 26.47
N ALA A 51 6.42 -0.22 27.47
CA ALA A 51 5.94 0.49 28.62
C ALA A 51 5.52 1.92 28.25
N ASN A 52 4.41 2.41 28.81
CA ASN A 52 3.84 3.73 28.51
C ASN A 52 3.55 3.96 27.01
N SER A 53 3.14 2.89 26.30
CA SER A 53 2.90 2.94 24.85
C SER A 53 1.98 4.09 24.46
N ASP A 54 0.87 4.32 25.17
CA ASP A 54 -0.13 5.32 24.82
C ASP A 54 0.45 6.71 24.62
N SER A 55 1.30 7.19 25.56
CA SER A 55 1.94 8.50 25.43
C SER A 55 3.02 8.51 24.35
N LEU A 56 3.89 7.50 24.32
CA LEU A 56 4.99 7.43 23.36
C LEU A 56 4.51 7.35 21.93
N LEU A 57 3.43 6.58 21.69
CA LEU A 57 2.85 6.43 20.36
C LEU A 57 2.13 7.71 19.91
N PHE A 58 1.45 8.38 20.85
CA PHE A 58 0.80 9.66 20.57
C PHE A 58 1.81 10.76 20.25
N ASP A 59 2.87 10.88 21.03
CA ASP A 59 3.96 11.84 20.82
C ASP A 59 4.64 11.63 19.46
N ALA A 60 4.85 10.37 19.06
CA ALA A 60 5.40 10.04 17.75
C ALA A 60 4.55 10.59 16.61
N VAL A 61 3.22 10.46 16.69
CA VAL A 61 2.31 11.00 15.68
C VAL A 61 2.32 12.52 15.65
N GLN A 62 2.37 13.17 16.81
CA GLN A 62 2.49 14.63 16.88
C GLN A 62 3.76 15.13 16.16
N GLU A 63 4.88 14.48 16.40
CA GLU A 63 6.15 14.85 15.77
C GLU A 63 6.17 14.55 14.27
N GLN A 64 5.56 13.44 13.83
CA GLN A 64 5.36 13.16 12.41
C GLN A 64 4.53 14.26 11.73
N ILE A 65 3.43 14.70 12.34
CA ILE A 65 2.61 15.81 11.83
C ILE A 65 3.40 17.13 11.78
N LYS A 66 4.16 17.46 12.83
CA LYS A 66 5.01 18.65 12.83
C LYS A 66 6.01 18.65 11.68
N LEU A 67 6.66 17.51 11.44
CA LEU A 67 7.63 17.38 10.37
C LEU A 67 6.97 17.49 8.98
N VAL A 68 5.84 16.82 8.77
CA VAL A 68 5.05 16.90 7.54
C VAL A 68 4.62 18.34 7.25
N ASN A 69 4.15 19.06 8.27
CA ASN A 69 3.73 20.45 8.16
C ASN A 69 4.91 21.39 7.88
N GLN A 70 6.06 21.16 8.50
CA GLN A 70 7.28 21.95 8.29
C GLN A 70 7.70 21.98 6.81
N TYR A 71 7.58 20.84 6.11
CA TYR A 71 7.91 20.73 4.70
C TYR A 71 6.70 20.99 3.76
N GLY A 72 5.50 21.09 4.31
CA GLY A 72 4.26 21.20 3.53
C GLY A 72 4.06 19.99 2.60
N PHE A 73 4.49 18.80 3.02
CA PHE A 73 4.35 17.59 2.23
C PHE A 73 2.94 17.00 2.35
N PRO A 74 2.40 16.39 1.29
CA PRO A 74 1.28 15.48 1.42
C PRO A 74 1.77 14.19 2.10
N ALA A 75 0.95 13.67 3.01
CA ALA A 75 1.20 12.40 3.67
C ALA A 75 -0.13 11.70 3.96
N THR A 76 -0.09 10.39 4.12
CA THR A 76 -1.25 9.57 4.48
C THR A 76 -1.08 9.05 5.90
N PHE A 77 -2.07 9.28 6.76
CA PHE A 77 -2.12 8.80 8.13
C PHE A 77 -3.24 7.76 8.23
N LEU A 78 -2.87 6.52 8.53
CA LEU A 78 -3.77 5.37 8.51
C LEU A 78 -4.00 4.89 9.94
N PHE A 79 -5.26 4.79 10.34
CA PHE A 79 -5.63 4.43 11.71
C PHE A 79 -6.01 2.97 11.85
N GLN A 80 -5.47 2.30 12.89
CA GLN A 80 -6.16 1.16 13.49
C GLN A 80 -7.47 1.63 14.12
N TYR A 81 -8.40 0.70 14.35
CA TYR A 81 -9.72 1.03 14.89
C TYR A 81 -9.67 1.66 16.28
N ASP A 82 -8.83 1.16 17.16
CA ASP A 82 -8.64 1.68 18.52
C ASP A 82 -8.10 3.12 18.53
N ALA A 83 -7.12 3.42 17.68
CA ALA A 83 -6.63 4.77 17.48
C ALA A 83 -7.68 5.68 16.81
N LEU A 84 -8.46 5.16 15.88
CA LEU A 84 -9.56 5.88 15.23
C LEU A 84 -10.61 6.37 16.23
N ILE A 85 -10.99 5.53 17.19
CA ILE A 85 -12.01 5.89 18.19
C ILE A 85 -11.48 6.76 19.33
N ASN A 86 -10.17 6.96 19.45
CA ASN A 86 -9.57 7.78 20.50
C ASN A 86 -9.75 9.28 20.21
N PRO A 87 -10.45 10.03 21.10
CA PRO A 87 -10.71 11.46 20.91
C PRO A 87 -9.44 12.31 20.79
N ALA A 88 -8.33 11.93 21.44
CA ALA A 88 -7.07 12.67 21.39
C ALA A 88 -6.49 12.67 19.97
N TYR A 89 -6.45 11.50 19.30
CA TYR A 89 -6.03 11.42 17.91
C TYR A 89 -6.99 12.14 16.96
N GLN A 90 -8.30 12.03 17.19
CA GLN A 90 -9.28 12.76 16.39
C GLN A 90 -9.06 14.27 16.47
N GLN A 91 -8.84 14.80 17.67
CA GLN A 91 -8.56 16.22 17.89
C GLN A 91 -7.25 16.62 17.22
N LEU A 92 -6.19 15.82 17.39
CA LEU A 92 -4.89 16.06 16.78
C LEU A 92 -5.01 16.21 15.26
N MET A 93 -5.66 15.27 14.60
CA MET A 93 -5.84 15.30 13.14
C MET A 93 -6.68 16.49 12.68
N LYS A 94 -7.77 16.79 13.36
CA LYS A 94 -8.67 17.90 13.01
C LYS A 94 -8.03 19.28 13.16
N THR A 95 -7.07 19.42 14.08
CA THR A 95 -6.50 20.74 14.42
C THR A 95 -5.11 20.98 13.90
N GLN A 96 -4.32 19.95 13.67
CA GLN A 96 -2.89 20.11 13.36
C GLN A 96 -2.47 19.54 12.00
N LEU A 97 -3.24 18.61 11.43
CA LEU A 97 -2.89 18.04 10.15
C LEU A 97 -3.17 19.03 9.01
N ASN A 98 -2.20 19.25 8.12
CA ASN A 98 -2.42 20.15 6.98
C ASN A 98 -3.38 19.52 5.95
N GLU A 99 -4.06 20.39 5.18
CA GLU A 99 -5.10 20.02 4.22
C GLU A 99 -4.63 19.14 3.05
N ARG A 100 -3.33 19.08 2.81
CA ARG A 100 -2.72 18.24 1.75
C ARG A 100 -2.59 16.78 2.15
N CYS A 101 -2.84 16.47 3.42
CA CYS A 101 -2.72 15.15 3.97
C CYS A 101 -4.05 14.38 3.87
N GLU A 102 -3.94 13.08 3.92
CA GLU A 102 -5.06 12.14 3.91
C GLU A 102 -5.14 11.38 5.23
N ILE A 103 -6.37 11.16 5.69
CA ILE A 103 -6.67 10.20 6.76
C ILE A 103 -7.36 9.00 6.13
N GLY A 104 -6.82 7.80 6.39
CA GLY A 104 -7.32 6.52 5.89
C GLY A 104 -7.31 5.43 6.97
N ALA A 105 -7.46 4.18 6.56
CA ALA A 105 -7.55 3.03 7.43
C ALA A 105 -6.27 2.18 7.41
N TRP A 106 -5.79 1.81 8.59
CA TRP A 106 -4.80 0.74 8.78
C TRP A 106 -5.51 -0.53 9.21
N TRP A 107 -5.45 -1.55 8.35
CA TRP A 107 -6.22 -2.77 8.52
C TRP A 107 -5.45 -3.82 9.30
N GLU A 108 -5.34 -3.58 10.59
CA GLU A 108 -5.01 -4.55 11.63
C GLU A 108 -6.16 -4.60 12.63
N ILE A 109 -6.52 -5.79 13.05
CA ILE A 109 -7.69 -6.03 13.88
C ILE A 109 -7.30 -5.97 15.35
N THR A 110 -8.03 -5.17 16.11
CA THR A 110 -7.80 -4.91 17.54
C THR A 110 -8.99 -5.36 18.38
N GLN A 111 -8.80 -5.52 19.68
CA GLN A 111 -9.86 -5.93 20.59
C GLN A 111 -11.10 -5.02 20.51
N PRO A 112 -10.99 -3.67 20.58
CA PRO A 112 -12.18 -2.81 20.49
C PRO A 112 -12.92 -2.96 19.16
N HIS A 113 -12.21 -3.26 18.08
CA HIS A 113 -12.79 -3.49 16.76
C HIS A 113 -13.64 -4.77 16.72
N VAL A 114 -13.07 -5.86 17.22
CA VAL A 114 -13.73 -7.18 17.28
C VAL A 114 -14.98 -7.13 18.18
N GLU A 115 -14.86 -6.51 19.35
CA GLU A 115 -15.97 -6.36 20.30
C GLU A 115 -17.08 -5.48 19.73
N ALA A 116 -16.75 -4.38 19.04
CA ALA A 116 -17.72 -3.54 18.36
C ALA A 116 -18.47 -4.28 17.24
N ALA A 117 -17.83 -5.27 16.60
CA ALA A 117 -18.45 -6.14 15.60
C ALA A 117 -19.25 -7.30 16.21
N GLY A 118 -19.33 -7.41 17.56
CA GLY A 118 -20.02 -8.49 18.26
C GLY A 118 -19.30 -9.84 18.14
N ILE A 119 -18.00 -9.83 17.90
CA ILE A 119 -17.15 -11.02 17.77
C ILE A 119 -16.32 -11.17 19.04
N LYS A 120 -16.01 -12.39 19.42
CA LYS A 120 -15.19 -12.66 20.61
C LYS A 120 -13.71 -12.41 20.31
N TRP A 121 -13.07 -11.55 21.11
CA TRP A 121 -11.63 -11.36 21.07
C TRP A 121 -10.86 -12.62 21.50
N ARG A 122 -9.74 -12.90 20.82
CA ARG A 122 -8.93 -14.11 21.02
C ARG A 122 -7.49 -13.83 21.44
N GLY A 123 -7.12 -12.53 21.51
CA GLY A 123 -5.77 -12.12 21.91
C GLY A 123 -5.65 -11.95 23.44
N GLU A 124 -4.42 -11.91 23.93
CA GLU A 124 -4.09 -11.67 25.34
C GLU A 124 -4.02 -10.18 25.68
N HIS A 125 -3.78 -9.33 24.66
CA HIS A 125 -3.70 -7.88 24.76
C HIS A 125 -4.65 -7.23 23.76
N ALA A 126 -4.93 -5.95 23.92
CA ALA A 126 -5.85 -5.21 23.04
C ALA A 126 -5.39 -5.20 21.56
N TRP A 127 -4.11 -5.33 21.32
CA TRP A 127 -3.49 -5.65 20.04
C TRP A 127 -2.44 -6.74 20.26
N VAL A 128 -2.28 -7.64 19.29
CA VAL A 128 -1.25 -8.69 19.27
C VAL A 128 -0.73 -8.85 17.84
N SER A 129 0.54 -9.24 17.72
CA SER A 129 1.19 -9.43 16.41
C SER A 129 0.89 -10.78 15.72
N HIS A 130 0.07 -11.63 16.33
CA HIS A 130 -0.24 -12.94 15.77
C HIS A 130 -1.14 -12.84 14.54
N ALA A 131 -0.67 -13.35 13.41
CA ALA A 131 -1.33 -13.20 12.11
C ALA A 131 -2.79 -13.67 12.08
N ASN A 132 -3.13 -14.76 12.78
CA ASN A 132 -4.49 -15.29 12.87
C ASN A 132 -5.41 -14.54 13.84
N ILE A 133 -4.93 -13.47 14.45
CA ILE A 133 -5.71 -12.60 15.35
C ILE A 133 -5.73 -11.17 14.82
N ALA A 134 -4.54 -10.65 14.44
CA ALA A 134 -4.40 -9.28 13.96
C ALA A 134 -4.83 -9.09 12.49
N PHE A 135 -4.98 -10.16 11.72
CA PHE A 135 -5.35 -10.06 10.32
C PHE A 135 -6.57 -10.93 9.98
N THR A 136 -7.16 -10.62 8.84
CA THR A 136 -8.39 -11.26 8.36
C THR A 136 -8.28 -12.77 8.13
N THR A 137 -7.07 -13.33 8.03
CA THR A 137 -6.84 -14.77 7.92
C THR A 137 -7.43 -15.60 9.06
N GLY A 138 -7.67 -14.97 10.20
CA GLY A 138 -8.26 -15.63 11.37
C GLY A 138 -9.77 -15.48 11.52
N TYR A 139 -10.46 -14.88 10.55
CA TYR A 139 -11.89 -14.55 10.62
C TYR A 139 -12.63 -15.14 9.43
N THR A 140 -13.90 -15.57 9.67
CA THR A 140 -14.76 -16.04 8.57
C THR A 140 -15.10 -14.89 7.61
N PRO A 141 -15.55 -15.16 6.37
CA PRO A 141 -15.99 -14.10 5.46
C PRO A 141 -17.03 -13.17 6.09
N GLU A 142 -18.02 -13.71 6.79
CA GLU A 142 -19.09 -12.96 7.45
C GLU A 142 -18.57 -12.09 8.60
N GLU A 143 -17.57 -12.59 9.34
CA GLU A 143 -16.90 -11.81 10.38
C GLU A 143 -16.08 -10.66 9.79
N ARG A 144 -15.40 -10.89 8.65
CA ARG A 144 -14.65 -9.84 7.94
C ARG A 144 -15.56 -8.73 7.46
N GLU A 145 -16.72 -9.06 6.89
CA GLU A 145 -17.72 -8.09 6.47
C GLU A 145 -18.19 -7.23 7.65
N LYS A 146 -18.55 -7.85 8.78
CA LYS A 146 -18.94 -7.12 10.02
C LYS A 146 -17.84 -6.20 10.52
N LEU A 147 -16.59 -6.66 10.51
CA LEU A 147 -15.43 -5.81 10.88
C LEU A 147 -15.32 -4.62 9.95
N VAL A 148 -15.45 -4.81 8.64
CA VAL A 148 -15.43 -3.72 7.66
C VAL A 148 -16.55 -2.73 7.94
N ASP A 149 -17.80 -3.20 8.10
CA ASP A 149 -18.96 -2.35 8.32
C ASP A 149 -18.81 -1.48 9.57
N VAL A 150 -18.34 -2.08 10.66
CA VAL A 150 -18.11 -1.36 11.94
C VAL A 150 -17.03 -0.29 11.76
N TYR A 151 -15.92 -0.62 11.10
CA TYR A 151 -14.86 0.34 10.86
C TYR A 151 -15.34 1.52 10.00
N MET A 152 -15.98 1.22 8.89
CA MET A 152 -16.45 2.21 7.92
C MET A 152 -17.53 3.13 8.52
N ALA A 153 -18.47 2.55 9.28
CA ALA A 153 -19.48 3.33 9.99
C ALA A 153 -18.84 4.31 10.98
N LYS A 154 -17.87 3.84 11.77
CA LYS A 154 -17.18 4.67 12.76
C LYS A 154 -16.33 5.75 12.10
N PHE A 155 -15.61 5.42 11.04
CA PHE A 155 -14.84 6.42 10.29
C PHE A 155 -15.73 7.53 9.72
N LYS A 156 -16.88 7.15 9.14
CA LYS A 156 -17.86 8.10 8.61
C LYS A 156 -18.50 8.97 9.71
N GLU A 157 -18.78 8.39 10.87
CA GLU A 157 -19.27 9.13 12.04
C GLU A 157 -18.32 10.25 12.46
N ILE A 158 -16.99 9.97 12.46
CA ILE A 158 -15.96 10.90 12.93
C ILE A 158 -15.58 11.96 11.88
N TYR A 159 -15.46 11.54 10.61
CA TYR A 159 -14.91 12.37 9.52
C TYR A 159 -15.94 12.76 8.45
N GLY A 160 -17.20 12.33 8.56
CA GLY A 160 -18.28 12.67 7.61
C GLY A 160 -18.19 11.96 6.25
N ARG A 161 -17.18 11.11 6.04
CA ARG A 161 -16.91 10.37 4.80
C ARG A 161 -16.29 9.01 5.10
N TYR A 162 -16.29 8.13 4.12
CA TYR A 162 -15.48 6.89 4.19
C TYR A 162 -14.00 7.19 3.90
N PRO A 163 -13.06 6.35 4.38
CA PRO A 163 -11.66 6.46 3.98
C PRO A 163 -11.51 6.18 2.48
N GLN A 164 -10.60 6.87 1.82
CA GLN A 164 -10.28 6.59 0.42
C GLN A 164 -9.25 5.47 0.28
N SER A 165 -8.35 5.36 1.25
CA SER A 165 -7.32 4.34 1.25
C SER A 165 -7.38 3.45 2.48
N VAL A 166 -7.04 2.19 2.26
CA VAL A 166 -6.89 1.15 3.28
C VAL A 166 -5.56 0.44 3.03
N ALA A 167 -4.68 0.41 4.03
CA ALA A 167 -3.46 -0.35 3.94
C ALA A 167 -3.34 -1.37 5.07
N SER A 168 -2.52 -2.38 4.85
CA SER A 168 -2.26 -3.46 5.80
C SER A 168 -0.89 -4.07 5.50
N TRP A 169 -0.37 -4.86 6.42
CA TRP A 169 0.75 -5.75 6.12
C TRP A 169 0.39 -6.70 4.98
N PHE A 170 -0.79 -7.26 5.02
CA PHE A 170 -1.44 -7.95 3.91
C PHE A 170 -2.96 -7.89 4.06
N ILE A 171 -3.66 -7.88 2.93
CA ILE A 171 -5.12 -7.89 2.88
C ILE A 171 -5.57 -9.00 1.93
N ASP A 172 -6.65 -9.69 2.29
CA ASP A 172 -7.24 -10.71 1.43
C ASP A 172 -8.19 -10.10 0.39
N SER A 173 -8.42 -10.85 -0.70
CA SER A 173 -9.25 -10.39 -1.80
C SER A 173 -10.72 -10.23 -1.45
N HIS A 174 -11.26 -11.07 -0.53
CA HIS A 174 -12.65 -10.94 -0.09
C HIS A 174 -12.85 -9.61 0.63
N THR A 175 -12.01 -9.33 1.64
CA THR A 175 -12.08 -8.09 2.43
C THR A 175 -11.90 -6.84 1.56
N LEU A 176 -10.89 -6.80 0.70
CA LEU A 176 -10.64 -5.65 -0.16
C LEU A 176 -11.76 -5.47 -1.19
N GLY A 177 -12.26 -6.57 -1.76
CA GLY A 177 -13.40 -6.54 -2.69
C GLY A 177 -14.66 -5.99 -2.02
N TYR A 178 -14.99 -6.46 -0.81
CA TYR A 178 -16.11 -5.96 -0.03
C TYR A 178 -15.98 -4.46 0.29
N MET A 179 -14.81 -4.01 0.70
CA MET A 179 -14.53 -2.59 0.95
C MET A 179 -14.74 -1.73 -0.30
N TYR A 180 -14.35 -2.23 -1.47
CA TYR A 180 -14.58 -1.53 -2.72
C TYR A 180 -16.07 -1.52 -3.10
N ASP A 181 -16.70 -2.68 -3.11
CA ASP A 181 -18.08 -2.85 -3.61
C ASP A 181 -19.11 -2.07 -2.74
N HIS A 182 -18.85 -1.92 -1.43
CA HIS A 182 -19.76 -1.28 -0.49
C HIS A 182 -19.35 0.15 -0.08
N TYR A 183 -18.06 0.48 -0.08
CA TYR A 183 -17.53 1.72 0.48
C TYR A 183 -16.68 2.54 -0.47
N GLY A 184 -16.39 2.02 -1.67
CA GLY A 184 -15.72 2.76 -2.73
C GLY A 184 -14.27 3.11 -2.44
N ILE A 185 -13.52 2.23 -1.76
CA ILE A 185 -12.08 2.42 -1.53
C ILE A 185 -11.35 2.64 -2.86
N VAL A 186 -10.43 3.58 -2.88
CA VAL A 186 -9.73 4.03 -4.09
C VAL A 186 -8.33 3.42 -4.22
N ALA A 187 -7.65 3.20 -3.10
CA ALA A 187 -6.29 2.69 -3.05
C ALA A 187 -6.06 1.74 -1.87
N SER A 188 -5.12 0.85 -2.04
CA SER A 188 -4.59 0.01 -0.96
C SER A 188 -3.06 -0.01 -1.01
N ALA A 189 -2.42 -0.36 0.11
CA ALA A 189 -1.00 -0.62 0.17
C ALA A 189 -0.72 -1.88 0.99
N ASN A 190 0.26 -2.66 0.53
CA ASN A 190 0.74 -3.83 1.24
C ASN A 190 2.15 -3.61 1.76
N CYS A 191 2.51 -4.41 2.76
CA CYS A 191 3.87 -4.49 3.25
C CYS A 191 4.85 -4.91 2.16
N LYS A 192 6.09 -4.50 2.33
CA LYS A 192 7.25 -5.07 1.66
C LYS A 192 7.52 -6.51 2.10
N ASP A 193 8.44 -7.14 1.40
CA ASP A 193 9.01 -8.41 1.86
C ASP A 193 9.76 -8.22 3.17
N GLN A 194 9.54 -9.11 4.11
CA GLN A 194 10.27 -9.13 5.38
C GLN A 194 10.42 -10.56 5.87
N VAL A 195 11.50 -10.82 6.61
CA VAL A 195 11.88 -12.17 7.08
C VAL A 195 11.90 -12.20 8.60
N GLY A 196 11.14 -13.13 9.20
CA GLY A 196 11.17 -13.39 10.63
C GLY A 196 10.64 -12.28 11.53
N THR A 197 9.94 -11.32 10.98
CA THR A 197 9.34 -10.22 11.75
C THR A 197 8.04 -10.71 12.38
N ASP A 198 7.87 -10.44 13.67
CA ASP A 198 6.68 -10.84 14.46
C ASP A 198 6.29 -12.33 14.31
N GLY A 199 7.29 -13.20 14.08
CA GLY A 199 7.11 -14.64 13.97
C GLY A 199 6.57 -15.13 12.63
N TYR A 200 6.53 -14.29 11.61
CA TYR A 200 6.17 -14.69 10.24
C TYR A 200 7.12 -14.09 9.20
N THR A 201 7.08 -14.67 8.03
CA THR A 201 7.77 -14.15 6.84
C THR A 201 6.74 -13.72 5.81
N LEU A 202 6.87 -12.51 5.30
CA LEU A 202 6.06 -11.98 4.21
C LEU A 202 6.91 -11.92 2.94
N TRP A 203 6.46 -12.66 1.92
CA TRP A 203 7.01 -12.60 0.58
C TRP A 203 5.99 -11.93 -0.33
N GLY A 204 6.19 -10.67 -0.55
CA GLY A 204 5.24 -9.88 -1.31
C GLY A 204 5.29 -10.06 -2.81
N GLY A 205 6.15 -10.91 -3.32
CA GLY A 205 6.40 -11.05 -4.75
C GLY A 205 7.20 -9.86 -5.31
N TYR A 206 7.52 -9.91 -6.58
CA TYR A 206 8.42 -8.98 -7.26
C TYR A 206 7.78 -7.65 -7.70
N TRP A 207 6.51 -7.42 -7.42
CA TRP A 207 5.80 -6.20 -7.77
C TRP A 207 6.18 -5.06 -6.84
N ASN A 208 7.01 -4.18 -7.31
CA ASN A 208 7.42 -2.98 -6.59
C ASN A 208 6.72 -1.70 -7.08
N GLN A 209 5.56 -1.87 -7.71
CA GLN A 209 4.67 -0.81 -8.19
C GLN A 209 3.24 -1.12 -7.74
N ALA A 210 2.24 -0.56 -8.40
CA ALA A 210 0.85 -0.89 -8.13
C ALA A 210 0.29 -1.90 -9.14
N TYR A 211 -0.71 -2.65 -8.71
CA TYR A 211 -1.45 -3.59 -9.54
C TYR A 211 -2.89 -3.72 -9.05
N TYR A 212 -3.80 -4.06 -9.95
CA TYR A 212 -5.15 -4.47 -9.56
C TYR A 212 -5.13 -5.95 -9.17
N PRO A 213 -5.49 -6.29 -7.92
CA PRO A 213 -5.50 -7.68 -7.49
C PRO A 213 -6.66 -8.45 -8.10
N SER A 214 -6.46 -9.75 -8.25
CA SER A 214 -7.54 -10.67 -8.60
C SER A 214 -8.55 -10.81 -7.45
N ARG A 215 -9.84 -10.90 -7.78
CA ARG A 215 -10.90 -11.22 -6.80
C ARG A 215 -10.72 -12.58 -6.13
N LYS A 216 -9.84 -13.43 -6.65
CA LYS A 216 -9.54 -14.76 -6.09
C LYS A 216 -8.25 -14.79 -5.25
N ASN A 217 -7.34 -13.84 -5.47
CA ASN A 217 -6.06 -13.80 -4.78
C ASN A 217 -5.49 -12.38 -4.83
N ALA A 218 -5.41 -11.73 -3.66
CA ALA A 218 -4.92 -10.35 -3.54
C ALA A 218 -3.43 -10.19 -3.87
N TYR A 219 -2.66 -11.27 -3.88
CA TYR A 219 -1.23 -11.24 -4.21
C TYR A 219 -0.92 -11.43 -5.69
N LEU A 220 -1.96 -11.68 -6.50
CA LEU A 220 -1.80 -11.86 -7.94
C LEU A 220 -2.49 -10.72 -8.68
N PRO A 221 -1.84 -10.12 -9.68
CA PRO A 221 -2.51 -9.23 -10.61
C PRO A 221 -3.65 -9.98 -11.32
N ALA A 222 -4.78 -9.33 -11.46
CA ALA A 222 -5.87 -9.87 -12.24
C ALA A 222 -5.46 -10.04 -13.71
N GLN A 223 -5.82 -11.17 -14.30
CA GLN A 223 -5.48 -11.47 -15.69
C GLN A 223 -6.50 -10.86 -16.69
N HIS A 224 -7.67 -10.49 -16.17
CA HIS A 224 -8.76 -9.90 -16.94
C HIS A 224 -9.45 -8.81 -16.13
N ALA A 225 -9.94 -7.78 -16.79
CA ALA A 225 -10.66 -6.67 -16.16
C ALA A 225 -11.85 -7.14 -15.31
N ASP A 226 -12.61 -8.13 -15.79
CA ASP A 226 -13.79 -8.66 -15.09
C ASP A 226 -13.46 -9.39 -13.78
N ASN A 227 -12.21 -9.80 -13.61
CA ASN A 227 -11.75 -10.50 -12.40
C ASN A 227 -10.91 -9.62 -11.48
N GLN A 228 -10.73 -8.37 -11.81
CA GLN A 228 -9.98 -7.45 -10.95
C GLN A 228 -10.85 -6.83 -9.86
N ILE A 229 -10.22 -6.55 -8.72
CA ILE A 229 -10.75 -5.58 -7.75
C ILE A 229 -10.22 -4.21 -8.22
N PRO A 230 -11.11 -3.24 -8.55
CA PRO A 230 -10.66 -1.95 -9.09
C PRO A 230 -10.05 -1.01 -8.04
N VAL A 231 -9.23 -1.58 -7.15
CA VAL A 231 -8.45 -0.89 -6.13
C VAL A 231 -6.99 -1.27 -6.34
N PRO A 232 -6.14 -0.37 -6.83
CA PRO A 232 -4.73 -0.67 -6.97
C PRO A 232 -4.10 -0.89 -5.61
N ILE A 233 -3.30 -1.95 -5.49
CA ILE A 233 -2.45 -2.22 -4.34
C ILE A 233 -1.06 -1.71 -4.65
N PHE A 234 -0.62 -0.69 -3.91
CA PHE A 234 0.73 -0.18 -3.95
C PHE A 234 1.62 -0.98 -3.01
N ARG A 235 2.76 -1.40 -3.50
CA ARG A 235 3.68 -2.20 -2.70
C ARG A 235 4.84 -1.39 -2.19
N MET A 236 5.14 -1.55 -0.92
CA MET A 236 6.35 -1.03 -0.34
C MET A 236 7.55 -1.77 -0.95
N LEU A 237 8.42 -1.04 -1.62
CA LEU A 237 9.61 -1.60 -2.24
C LEU A 237 10.65 -1.97 -1.18
N GLY A 238 11.14 -3.20 -1.25
CA GLY A 238 12.31 -3.66 -0.52
C GLY A 238 13.59 -3.59 -1.35
N SER A 239 14.71 -3.90 -0.74
CA SER A 239 16.00 -4.06 -1.42
C SER A 239 16.14 -5.45 -2.04
N ASP A 240 17.22 -5.66 -2.78
CA ASP A 240 17.64 -7.01 -3.15
C ASP A 240 17.82 -7.88 -1.89
N PRO A 241 17.25 -9.09 -1.85
CA PRO A 241 17.32 -9.95 -0.67
C PRO A 241 18.74 -10.26 -0.20
N ILE A 242 19.71 -10.32 -1.10
CA ILE A 242 21.12 -10.57 -0.75
C ILE A 242 21.71 -9.44 0.08
N TYR A 243 21.23 -8.22 -0.05
CA TYR A 243 21.70 -7.07 0.69
C TYR A 243 21.60 -7.25 2.21
N GLN A 244 20.67 -8.04 2.68
CA GLN A 244 20.55 -8.38 4.10
C GLN A 244 21.78 -9.14 4.62
N TYR A 245 22.39 -9.99 3.80
CA TYR A 245 23.64 -10.68 4.14
C TYR A 245 24.84 -9.77 4.08
N ASP A 246 24.94 -8.95 3.05
CA ASP A 246 26.04 -8.01 2.83
C ASP A 246 26.14 -6.96 3.94
N THR A 247 25.01 -6.54 4.50
CA THR A 247 24.94 -5.62 5.63
C THR A 247 25.02 -6.30 7.01
N GLY A 248 25.15 -7.62 7.06
CA GLY A 248 25.20 -8.39 8.28
C GLY A 248 23.84 -8.70 8.91
N LEU A 249 22.74 -8.24 8.33
CA LEU A 249 21.38 -8.50 8.83
C LEU A 249 20.97 -9.97 8.71
N GLY A 250 21.61 -10.76 7.86
CA GLY A 250 21.37 -12.19 7.72
C GLY A 250 21.63 -13.01 9.00
N ARG A 251 22.26 -12.41 10.01
CA ARG A 251 22.46 -12.97 11.35
C ARG A 251 21.37 -12.56 12.33
N SER A 252 20.52 -11.61 11.97
CA SER A 252 19.41 -11.14 12.78
C SER A 252 18.19 -12.02 12.63
N ARG A 253 17.36 -12.07 13.66
CA ARG A 253 16.04 -12.70 13.60
C ARG A 253 15.05 -11.91 12.76
N GLN A 254 15.30 -10.62 12.55
CA GLN A 254 14.51 -9.72 11.71
C GLN A 254 15.37 -9.21 10.59
N GLY A 255 14.91 -9.39 9.36
CA GLY A 255 15.53 -8.84 8.17
C GLY A 255 14.60 -7.81 7.52
N VAL A 256 14.82 -6.51 7.84
CA VAL A 256 14.03 -5.42 7.25
C VAL A 256 14.97 -4.44 6.58
N ILE A 257 14.94 -4.41 5.27
CA ILE A 257 15.67 -3.45 4.43
C ILE A 257 14.64 -2.66 3.63
N SER A 258 14.43 -1.41 4.00
CA SER A 258 13.39 -0.55 3.42
C SER A 258 13.64 0.91 3.71
N LEU A 259 12.76 1.79 3.20
CA LEU A 259 12.75 3.20 3.54
C LEU A 259 12.22 3.50 4.97
N GLU A 260 11.96 2.50 5.79
CA GLU A 260 11.58 2.75 7.18
C GLU A 260 12.77 3.34 7.95
N PRO A 261 12.61 4.55 8.52
CA PRO A 261 13.73 5.35 9.05
C PRO A 261 14.37 4.78 10.31
N VAL A 262 13.75 3.82 10.97
CA VAL A 262 14.26 3.18 12.19
C VAL A 262 15.38 2.18 11.95
N TYR A 263 15.61 1.77 10.71
CA TYR A 263 16.62 0.76 10.41
C TYR A 263 17.96 1.40 10.00
N PRO A 264 18.98 1.36 10.86
CA PRO A 264 20.25 2.07 10.64
C PRO A 264 21.08 1.54 9.45
N ALA A 265 20.77 0.33 8.95
CA ALA A 265 21.44 -0.23 7.79
C ALA A 265 20.69 0.04 6.46
N SER A 266 19.55 0.74 6.51
CA SER A 266 18.75 1.06 5.32
C SER A 266 18.05 2.41 5.45
N GLY A 267 16.79 2.48 5.81
CA GLY A 267 16.02 3.73 5.84
C GLY A 267 16.55 4.80 6.78
N GLY A 268 17.31 4.45 7.80
CA GLY A 268 18.05 5.36 8.68
C GLY A 268 19.44 5.78 8.17
N ASP A 269 19.94 5.18 7.10
CA ASP A 269 21.25 5.49 6.51
C ASP A 269 21.11 6.35 5.25
N LYS A 270 21.71 7.55 5.31
CA LYS A 270 21.64 8.53 4.21
C LYS A 270 22.21 7.99 2.90
N LYS A 271 23.28 7.21 2.95
CA LYS A 271 23.95 6.67 1.76
C LYS A 271 23.07 5.62 1.08
N TRP A 272 22.49 4.71 1.89
CA TRP A 272 21.57 3.72 1.39
C TRP A 272 20.31 4.35 0.80
N VAL A 273 19.68 5.30 1.52
CA VAL A 273 18.48 5.99 1.04
C VAL A 273 18.74 6.75 -0.26
N SER A 274 19.89 7.43 -0.36
CA SER A 274 20.26 8.13 -1.59
C SER A 274 20.44 7.17 -2.77
N TYR A 275 21.11 6.05 -2.57
CA TYR A 275 21.27 5.00 -3.58
C TYR A 275 19.91 4.41 -3.99
N PHE A 276 19.06 4.09 -3.02
CA PHE A 276 17.73 3.55 -3.29
C PHE A 276 16.86 4.52 -4.11
N LEU A 277 16.85 5.80 -3.73
CA LEU A 277 16.10 6.83 -4.46
C LEU A 277 16.68 7.10 -5.84
N GLU A 278 17.99 7.03 -6.00
CA GLU A 278 18.62 7.14 -7.32
C GLU A 278 18.19 5.98 -8.23
N SER A 279 18.20 4.75 -7.73
CA SER A 279 17.69 3.60 -8.46
C SER A 279 16.22 3.77 -8.85
N LEU A 280 15.39 4.32 -7.96
CA LEU A 280 13.99 4.57 -8.21
C LEU A 280 13.79 5.63 -9.32
N VAL A 281 14.52 6.74 -9.28
CA VAL A 281 14.32 7.85 -10.23
C VAL A 281 14.92 7.58 -11.62
N ASN A 282 15.79 6.60 -11.73
CA ASN A 282 16.47 6.24 -12.98
C ASN A 282 15.91 4.98 -13.64
N GLN A 283 14.57 4.83 -13.66
CA GLN A 283 13.86 3.69 -14.26
C GLN A 283 13.04 4.11 -15.49
N PRO A 284 13.68 4.41 -16.64
CA PRO A 284 13.00 5.00 -17.78
C PRO A 284 12.03 4.04 -18.49
N ASN A 285 12.16 2.73 -18.27
CA ASN A 285 11.38 1.71 -18.97
C ASN A 285 10.16 1.22 -18.19
N LEU A 286 9.93 1.76 -16.98
CA LEU A 286 8.74 1.45 -16.21
C LEU A 286 7.62 2.44 -16.53
N ALA A 287 6.37 1.99 -16.51
CA ALA A 287 5.20 2.86 -16.69
C ALA A 287 5.17 3.99 -15.64
N PHE A 288 5.65 3.72 -14.44
CA PHE A 288 5.92 4.65 -13.36
C PHE A 288 6.85 4.00 -12.34
N SER A 289 7.44 4.80 -11.48
CA SER A 289 8.20 4.29 -10.33
C SER A 289 7.50 4.68 -9.04
N TYR A 290 7.54 3.79 -8.06
CA TYR A 290 6.86 3.99 -6.79
C TYR A 290 7.76 3.62 -5.62
N ALA A 291 7.74 4.44 -4.58
CA ALA A 291 8.28 4.09 -3.27
C ALA A 291 7.32 4.53 -2.16
N GLN A 292 7.34 3.79 -1.07
CA GLN A 292 6.62 4.14 0.15
C GLN A 292 7.62 4.43 1.25
N ALA A 293 7.51 5.63 1.82
CA ALA A 293 8.22 6.09 3.01
C ALA A 293 7.22 6.25 4.16
N GLY A 294 7.70 6.71 5.29
CA GLY A 294 6.89 6.84 6.50
C GLY A 294 7.19 5.73 7.50
N GLN A 295 6.49 5.75 8.62
CA GLN A 295 6.73 4.80 9.71
C GLN A 295 5.49 4.63 10.59
N GLU A 296 5.34 3.45 11.15
CA GLU A 296 4.41 3.21 12.26
C GLU A 296 4.88 3.93 13.53
N ASN A 297 3.92 4.43 14.31
CA ASN A 297 4.20 5.17 15.53
C ASN A 297 4.76 4.30 16.68
N SER A 298 4.60 2.98 16.61
CA SER A 298 5.09 2.04 17.63
C SER A 298 6.62 2.01 17.79
N PHE A 299 7.36 2.49 16.79
CA PHE A 299 8.82 2.66 16.93
C PHE A 299 9.24 3.90 17.69
N THR A 300 8.32 4.73 18.15
CA THR A 300 8.54 5.97 18.87
C THR A 300 9.34 7.04 18.11
N TRP A 301 9.16 8.31 18.48
CA TRP A 301 9.91 9.40 17.85
C TRP A 301 11.41 9.35 18.09
N ALA A 302 11.81 8.89 19.28
CA ALA A 302 13.23 8.76 19.63
C ALA A 302 14.00 7.84 18.67
N ALA A 303 13.34 6.78 18.18
CA ALA A 303 13.97 5.83 17.27
C ALA A 303 13.91 6.28 15.81
N MET A 304 12.82 6.94 15.38
CA MET A 304 12.59 7.24 13.95
C MET A 304 12.94 8.68 13.54
N GLY A 305 12.98 9.62 14.48
CA GLY A 305 12.96 11.05 14.18
C GLY A 305 14.16 11.55 13.37
N GLU A 306 15.37 11.04 13.64
CA GLU A 306 16.57 11.40 12.89
C GLU A 306 16.49 10.90 11.43
N GLY A 307 16.14 9.63 11.25
CA GLY A 307 15.99 9.03 9.92
C GLY A 307 14.90 9.71 9.11
N LEU A 308 13.76 10.05 9.73
CA LEU A 308 12.69 10.79 9.03
C LEU A 308 13.13 12.18 8.58
N ARG A 309 13.80 12.95 9.43
CA ARG A 309 14.30 14.27 9.05
C ARG A 309 15.26 14.18 7.87
N MET A 310 16.20 13.25 7.92
CA MET A 310 17.16 12.99 6.84
C MET A 310 16.45 12.64 5.52
N GLN A 311 15.44 11.78 5.58
CA GLN A 311 14.66 11.42 4.38
C GLN A 311 13.88 12.62 3.84
N PHE A 312 13.26 13.43 4.70
CA PHE A 312 12.50 14.61 4.26
C PHE A 312 13.40 15.66 3.60
N GLU A 313 14.62 15.85 4.06
CA GLU A 313 15.62 16.71 3.39
C GLU A 313 15.93 16.20 1.97
N LEU A 314 16.10 14.89 1.81
CA LEU A 314 16.33 14.27 0.50
C LEU A 314 15.10 14.41 -0.43
N PHE A 315 13.90 14.15 0.10
CA PHE A 315 12.66 14.31 -0.67
C PHE A 315 12.45 15.75 -1.10
N ASP A 316 12.71 16.72 -0.24
CA ASP A 316 12.60 18.14 -0.58
C ASP A 316 13.56 18.52 -1.71
N SER A 317 14.81 18.06 -1.64
CA SER A 317 15.79 18.26 -2.70
C SER A 317 15.34 17.66 -4.03
N LEU A 318 14.86 16.42 -4.02
CA LEU A 318 14.40 15.74 -5.24
C LEU A 318 13.12 16.37 -5.81
N LYS A 319 12.20 16.78 -4.93
CA LYS A 319 10.96 17.47 -5.32
C LYS A 319 11.25 18.82 -5.96
N ARG A 320 12.14 19.64 -5.37
CA ARG A 320 12.57 20.92 -5.97
C ARG A 320 13.25 20.73 -7.33
N ALA A 321 13.99 19.64 -7.48
CA ALA A 321 14.60 19.26 -8.75
C ALA A 321 13.61 18.62 -9.75
N GLN A 322 12.33 18.55 -9.41
CA GLN A 322 11.26 17.93 -10.21
C GLN A 322 11.53 16.45 -10.56
N LYS A 323 12.31 15.76 -9.74
CA LYS A 323 12.66 14.36 -9.93
C LYS A 323 11.65 13.39 -9.36
N ILE A 324 10.82 13.82 -8.41
CA ILE A 324 9.79 13.02 -7.75
C ILE A 324 8.49 13.81 -7.57
N ARG A 325 7.40 13.08 -7.41
CA ARG A 325 6.11 13.57 -6.95
C ARG A 325 5.82 12.99 -5.57
N LEU A 326 5.50 13.86 -4.61
CA LEU A 326 4.98 13.45 -3.31
C LEU A 326 3.46 13.53 -3.38
N GLU A 327 2.78 12.44 -3.02
CA GLU A 327 1.33 12.32 -3.11
C GLU A 327 0.79 11.53 -1.91
N THR A 328 -0.50 11.69 -1.62
CA THR A 328 -1.20 10.78 -0.70
C THR A 328 -1.49 9.46 -1.41
N LEU A 329 -1.72 8.41 -0.64
CA LEU A 329 -2.02 7.07 -1.18
C LEU A 329 -3.32 7.09 -2.01
N GLY A 330 -4.36 7.78 -1.52
CA GLY A 330 -5.62 7.92 -2.25
C GLY A 330 -5.45 8.69 -3.56
N HIS A 331 -4.62 9.74 -3.58
CA HIS A 331 -4.33 10.47 -4.83
C HIS A 331 -3.62 9.57 -5.84
N SER A 332 -2.59 8.85 -5.41
CA SER A 332 -1.88 7.89 -6.29
C SER A 332 -2.83 6.81 -6.81
N GLY A 333 -3.77 6.33 -5.98
CA GLY A 333 -4.79 5.37 -6.40
C GLY A 333 -5.74 5.93 -7.46
N ALA A 334 -6.23 7.15 -7.27
CA ALA A 334 -7.09 7.81 -8.25
C ALA A 334 -6.35 8.04 -9.58
N TRP A 335 -5.12 8.54 -9.51
CA TRP A 335 -4.25 8.69 -10.68
C TRP A 335 -4.02 7.35 -11.40
N PHE A 336 -3.71 6.29 -10.67
CA PHE A 336 -3.49 4.97 -11.27
C PHE A 336 -4.73 4.46 -12.01
N LYS A 337 -5.91 4.64 -11.43
CA LYS A 337 -7.19 4.25 -12.05
C LYS A 337 -7.50 5.05 -13.32
N GLU A 338 -7.11 6.31 -13.36
CA GLU A 338 -7.27 7.17 -14.54
C GLU A 338 -6.32 6.75 -15.67
N GLN A 339 -5.07 6.39 -15.35
CA GLN A 339 -4.06 6.06 -16.33
C GLN A 339 -4.13 4.62 -16.84
N PHE A 340 -4.54 3.69 -15.98
CA PHE A 340 -4.48 2.27 -16.27
C PHE A 340 -5.81 1.57 -15.97
N PRO A 341 -6.59 1.19 -17.00
CA PRO A 341 -7.83 0.42 -16.79
C PRO A 341 -7.57 -1.02 -16.34
N VAL A 342 -6.38 -1.55 -16.63
CA VAL A 342 -5.85 -2.85 -16.17
C VAL A 342 -4.42 -2.66 -15.71
N THR A 343 -3.90 -3.61 -14.95
CA THR A 343 -2.50 -3.56 -14.48
C THR A 343 -1.56 -3.40 -15.67
N PRO A 344 -0.73 -2.35 -15.71
CA PRO A 344 0.25 -2.19 -16.78
C PRO A 344 1.27 -3.32 -16.71
N ALA A 345 1.66 -3.87 -17.84
CA ALA A 345 2.71 -4.87 -17.87
C ALA A 345 4.04 -4.23 -17.44
N THR A 346 4.82 -4.96 -16.65
CA THR A 346 6.16 -4.56 -16.20
C THR A 346 7.26 -5.15 -17.09
N ALA A 347 6.92 -5.50 -18.33
CA ALA A 347 7.92 -5.99 -19.25
C ALA A 347 8.94 -4.89 -19.54
N VAL A 348 10.20 -5.18 -19.29
CA VAL A 348 11.29 -4.43 -19.90
C VAL A 348 11.12 -4.61 -21.39
N THR A 349 10.75 -3.56 -22.10
CA THR A 349 10.74 -3.60 -23.55
C THR A 349 12.15 -3.93 -23.99
N ALA A 350 12.31 -5.02 -24.76
CA ALA A 350 13.58 -5.32 -25.40
C ALA A 350 14.03 -4.07 -26.15
N LEU A 351 15.25 -3.66 -25.90
CA LEU A 351 15.91 -2.58 -26.59
C LEU A 351 16.09 -2.95 -28.07
#